data_22dfd5dd709dc36a2aa22ebf0723b4ec
#
_entry.id   22dfd5dd709dc36a2aa22ebf0723b4ec
#
_cell.length_a   1.000
_cell.length_b   1.000
_cell.length_c   1.000
_cell.angle_alpha   90.00
_cell.angle_beta   90.00
_cell.angle_gamma   90.00
#
_symmetry.space_group_name_H-M   'P 1'
#
loop_
_entity.id
_entity.type
_entity.pdbx_description
1 polymer ?
#
loop_
_entity_poly.entity_id
_entity_poly.type
_entity_poly.pdbx_seq_one_letter_code
_entity_poly.pdbx_strand_id
1 'polypeptide(L)'
;QNESEPKTGSISPLTPPVEYIYESLKITDSFGGVSLTWKNPTRQNIILEVTKKENGEWVSLENFYSSIVEGQAKIRGLAAEPITLGYRIRDRWDNYSEMLELESNPLYEEELDKSKFKELPTRLPGDCEAMGGLPIRNIWQGNNNTDCFHSVTNSDNPAPGRCITFDMGQVAKVSRFKMWQRRGDANVWTYTHNNLKKYVIYGCTELTDEMYNSGVEKDGIMYPTFEGWTKIMDVECYKPSGQDNPNITNEDIEYIQNGDEHEVPIEAPNFRYVRILMLETWSGGTYAQIGEMTFWGQPATE
;
A
#
# COMPACT_ATOMS: atom_id res chain seq x y z
N GLN A 1 -63.79 -4.41 -38.40
CA GLN A 1 -62.51 -4.00 -37.80
C GLN A 1 -62.79 -3.80 -36.31
N ASN A 2 -62.23 -4.69 -35.46
CA ASN A 2 -62.32 -4.50 -34.00
C ASN A 2 -61.02 -3.74 -33.59
N GLU A 3 -61.15 -2.47 -33.33
CA GLU A 3 -60.10 -1.71 -32.67
C GLU A 3 -60.20 -1.97 -31.15
N SER A 4 -59.10 -2.36 -30.54
CA SER A 4 -59.01 -2.48 -29.09
C SER A 4 -58.93 -1.11 -28.45
N GLU A 5 -59.64 -0.89 -27.35
CA GLU A 5 -59.56 0.35 -26.60
C GLU A 5 -58.13 0.60 -26.09
N PRO A 6 -57.59 1.84 -26.21
CA PRO A 6 -56.26 2.18 -25.75
C PRO A 6 -56.21 2.04 -24.19
N LYS A 7 -55.26 1.26 -23.71
CA LYS A 7 -54.93 1.25 -22.28
C LYS A 7 -53.93 2.36 -21.98
N THR A 8 -54.34 3.32 -21.19
CA THR A 8 -53.45 4.36 -20.65
C THR A 8 -52.90 3.91 -19.31
N GLY A 9 -51.56 4.00 -19.16
CA GLY A 9 -50.86 3.79 -17.92
C GLY A 9 -49.94 4.97 -17.62
N SER A 10 -49.76 5.32 -16.37
CA SER A 10 -48.73 6.29 -15.95
C SER A 10 -47.43 5.58 -15.73
N ILE A 11 -46.35 6.07 -16.34
CA ILE A 11 -44.98 5.63 -16.11
C ILE A 11 -44.31 6.70 -15.27
N SER A 12 -43.76 6.36 -14.12
CA SER A 12 -42.84 7.22 -13.39
C SER A 12 -41.42 6.81 -13.78
N PRO A 13 -40.69 7.65 -14.53
CA PRO A 13 -39.30 7.35 -14.84
C PRO A 13 -38.50 7.29 -13.53
N LEU A 14 -37.68 6.27 -13.38
CA LEU A 14 -36.70 6.21 -12.30
C LEU A 14 -35.50 7.07 -12.70
N THR A 15 -34.86 7.71 -11.71
CA THR A 15 -33.59 8.40 -11.92
C THR A 15 -32.57 7.43 -12.51
N PRO A 16 -31.92 7.79 -13.62
CA PRO A 16 -30.91 6.91 -14.21
C PRO A 16 -29.81 6.55 -13.19
N PRO A 17 -29.37 5.28 -13.15
CA PRO A 17 -28.32 4.85 -12.19
C PRO A 17 -27.03 5.67 -12.30
N VAL A 18 -26.69 6.18 -13.48
CA VAL A 18 -25.52 7.04 -13.73
C VAL A 18 -25.51 8.30 -12.88
N GLU A 19 -26.67 8.95 -12.66
CA GLU A 19 -26.76 10.17 -11.86
C GLU A 19 -26.47 9.89 -10.38
N TYR A 20 -27.07 8.84 -9.82
CA TYR A 20 -26.83 8.45 -8.43
C TYR A 20 -25.36 8.11 -8.17
N ILE A 21 -24.73 7.38 -9.11
CA ILE A 21 -23.30 7.03 -9.02
C ILE A 21 -22.45 8.28 -9.12
N TYR A 22 -22.77 9.18 -10.07
CA TYR A 22 -22.11 10.46 -10.25
C TYR A 22 -22.17 11.33 -8.99
N GLU A 23 -23.33 11.47 -8.35
CA GLU A 23 -23.50 12.23 -7.10
C GLU A 23 -22.69 11.67 -5.94
N SER A 24 -22.41 10.35 -5.98
CA SER A 24 -21.62 9.67 -4.94
C SER A 24 -20.11 9.73 -5.20
N LEU A 25 -19.68 10.22 -6.38
CA LEU A 25 -18.28 10.26 -6.76
C LEU A 25 -17.50 11.24 -5.88
N LYS A 26 -16.42 10.72 -5.28
CA LYS A 26 -15.47 11.52 -4.50
C LYS A 26 -14.10 11.41 -5.13
N ILE A 27 -13.48 12.56 -5.33
CA ILE A 27 -12.15 12.72 -5.88
C ILE A 27 -11.27 13.36 -4.82
N THR A 28 -10.08 12.82 -4.60
CA THR A 28 -9.08 13.38 -3.69
C THR A 28 -7.71 13.35 -4.35
N ASP A 29 -6.95 14.42 -4.18
CA ASP A 29 -5.56 14.45 -4.61
C ASP A 29 -4.77 13.34 -3.90
N SER A 30 -3.87 12.72 -4.66
CA SER A 30 -3.05 11.61 -4.19
C SER A 30 -1.65 11.74 -4.77
N PHE A 31 -0.72 10.91 -4.30
CA PHE A 31 0.65 10.88 -4.81
C PHE A 31 0.68 10.48 -6.28
N GLY A 32 1.28 11.35 -7.11
CA GLY A 32 1.37 11.18 -8.55
C GLY A 32 0.03 11.13 -9.26
N GLY A 33 -1.07 11.63 -8.66
CA GLY A 33 -2.38 11.57 -9.28
C GLY A 33 -3.57 11.84 -8.36
N VAL A 34 -4.67 11.10 -8.58
CA VAL A 34 -5.91 11.24 -7.82
C VAL A 34 -6.50 9.89 -7.45
N SER A 35 -7.17 9.84 -6.32
CA SER A 35 -7.95 8.71 -5.85
C SER A 35 -9.44 8.97 -6.05
N LEU A 36 -10.16 7.97 -6.53
CA LEU A 36 -11.57 8.01 -6.89
C LEU A 36 -12.32 6.98 -6.07
N THR A 37 -13.47 7.34 -5.51
CA THR A 37 -14.40 6.40 -4.89
C THR A 37 -15.83 6.73 -5.30
N TRP A 38 -16.69 5.71 -5.46
CA TRP A 38 -18.10 5.87 -5.79
C TRP A 38 -18.95 4.75 -5.21
N LYS A 39 -20.27 4.97 -5.18
CA LYS A 39 -21.24 3.97 -4.74
C LYS A 39 -22.13 3.54 -5.91
N ASN A 40 -22.27 2.23 -6.09
CA ASN A 40 -23.09 1.61 -7.12
C ASN A 40 -23.98 0.50 -6.49
N PRO A 41 -24.96 0.86 -5.64
CA PRO A 41 -25.72 -0.10 -4.85
C PRO A 41 -26.52 -1.09 -5.69
N THR A 42 -26.86 -0.73 -6.92
CA THR A 42 -27.61 -1.58 -7.85
C THR A 42 -26.71 -2.45 -8.72
N ARG A 43 -25.40 -2.40 -8.54
CA ARG A 43 -24.40 -3.17 -9.30
C ARG A 43 -24.55 -3.03 -10.82
N GLN A 44 -24.86 -1.84 -11.31
CA GLN A 44 -24.93 -1.58 -12.74
C GLN A 44 -23.51 -1.66 -13.35
N ASN A 45 -23.44 -2.17 -14.58
CA ASN A 45 -22.21 -2.07 -15.35
C ASN A 45 -22.04 -0.63 -15.79
N ILE A 46 -20.99 0.01 -15.32
CA ILE A 46 -20.63 1.39 -15.62
C ILE A 46 -19.21 1.52 -16.11
N ILE A 47 -18.95 2.61 -16.76
CA ILE A 47 -17.60 3.09 -17.07
C ILE A 47 -17.48 4.48 -16.45
N LEU A 48 -16.51 4.65 -15.54
CA LEU A 48 -16.07 5.96 -15.10
C LEU A 48 -14.99 6.43 -16.08
N GLU A 49 -15.35 7.38 -16.93
CA GLU A 49 -14.44 7.99 -17.89
C GLU A 49 -13.75 9.18 -17.22
N VAL A 50 -12.41 9.19 -17.30
CA VAL A 50 -11.60 10.30 -16.83
C VAL A 50 -10.83 10.90 -17.99
N THR A 51 -10.93 12.21 -18.09
CA THR A 51 -10.30 13.02 -19.13
C THR A 51 -9.43 14.09 -18.51
N LYS A 52 -8.44 14.58 -19.25
CA LYS A 52 -7.64 15.75 -18.88
C LYS A 52 -7.84 16.86 -19.93
N LYS A 53 -7.71 18.11 -19.49
CA LYS A 53 -7.81 19.26 -20.39
C LYS A 53 -6.43 19.59 -20.94
N GLU A 54 -6.26 19.42 -22.25
CA GLU A 54 -5.03 19.78 -22.96
C GLU A 54 -5.37 20.80 -24.07
N ASN A 55 -4.70 21.93 -24.04
CA ASN A 55 -4.93 23.01 -25.03
C ASN A 55 -6.41 23.43 -25.19
N GLY A 56 -7.19 23.29 -24.12
CA GLY A 56 -8.63 23.65 -24.13
C GLY A 56 -9.57 22.52 -24.56
N GLU A 57 -9.05 21.36 -25.01
CA GLU A 57 -9.81 20.18 -25.39
C GLU A 57 -9.72 19.07 -24.37
N TRP A 58 -10.77 18.23 -24.26
CA TRP A 58 -10.79 17.07 -23.40
C TRP A 58 -10.15 15.86 -24.09
N VAL A 59 -9.08 15.34 -23.50
CA VAL A 59 -8.36 14.15 -23.96
C VAL A 59 -8.59 13.00 -22.97
N SER A 60 -8.94 11.83 -23.49
CA SER A 60 -9.11 10.64 -22.64
C SER A 60 -7.83 10.32 -21.87
N LEU A 61 -7.93 10.15 -20.57
CA LEU A 61 -6.84 9.79 -19.68
C LEU A 61 -6.95 8.31 -19.26
N GLU A 62 -8.11 7.92 -18.72
CA GLU A 62 -8.34 6.55 -18.23
C GLU A 62 -9.83 6.20 -18.22
N ASN A 63 -10.15 4.90 -18.28
CA ASN A 63 -11.50 4.37 -18.19
C ASN A 63 -11.56 3.21 -17.20
N PHE A 64 -12.41 3.36 -16.18
CA PHE A 64 -12.60 2.34 -15.14
C PHE A 64 -13.94 1.62 -15.35
N TYR A 65 -13.87 0.32 -15.63
CA TYR A 65 -15.05 -0.54 -15.77
C TYR A 65 -15.40 -1.13 -14.43
N SER A 66 -16.64 -1.01 -13.98
CA SER A 66 -17.05 -1.46 -12.66
C SER A 66 -18.51 -1.89 -12.60
N SER A 67 -18.78 -2.88 -11.74
CA SER A 67 -20.11 -3.28 -11.31
C SER A 67 -20.17 -3.55 -9.80
N ILE A 68 -19.15 -3.14 -9.06
CA ILE A 68 -19.06 -3.34 -7.61
C ILE A 68 -19.83 -2.27 -6.84
N VAL A 69 -20.33 -2.63 -5.66
CA VAL A 69 -21.18 -1.72 -4.84
C VAL A 69 -20.43 -0.49 -4.37
N GLU A 70 -19.21 -0.67 -3.88
CA GLU A 70 -18.31 0.41 -3.47
C GLU A 70 -17.08 0.36 -4.36
N GLY A 71 -17.04 1.23 -5.36
CA GLY A 71 -15.97 1.32 -6.32
C GLY A 71 -14.83 2.21 -5.81
N GLN A 72 -13.63 1.84 -6.18
CA GLN A 72 -12.44 2.66 -5.99
C GLN A 72 -11.51 2.52 -7.19
N ALA A 73 -10.83 3.59 -7.52
CA ALA A 73 -9.82 3.62 -8.59
C ALA A 73 -8.77 4.68 -8.27
N LYS A 74 -7.63 4.59 -8.94
CA LYS A 74 -6.55 5.57 -8.83
C LYS A 74 -5.99 5.89 -10.21
N ILE A 75 -5.72 7.16 -10.42
CA ILE A 75 -4.93 7.63 -11.55
C ILE A 75 -3.56 7.97 -11.01
N ARG A 76 -2.52 7.48 -11.69
CA ARG A 76 -1.12 7.72 -11.35
C ARG A 76 -0.34 8.20 -12.56
N GLY A 77 0.86 8.68 -12.33
CA GLY A 77 1.76 9.16 -13.38
C GLY A 77 1.48 10.57 -13.83
N LEU A 78 0.67 11.34 -13.08
CA LEU A 78 0.50 12.77 -13.29
C LEU A 78 1.66 13.53 -12.65
N ALA A 79 2.07 14.63 -13.31
CA ALA A 79 3.03 15.57 -12.74
C ALA A 79 2.44 16.22 -11.48
N ALA A 80 3.29 16.58 -10.53
CA ALA A 80 2.90 17.33 -9.33
C ALA A 80 2.68 18.81 -9.65
N GLU A 81 1.76 19.06 -10.56
CA GLU A 81 1.35 20.39 -11.03
C GLU A 81 -0.17 20.44 -11.12
N PRO A 82 -0.79 21.63 -10.94
CA PRO A 82 -2.24 21.77 -11.12
C PRO A 82 -2.69 21.27 -12.48
N ILE A 83 -3.69 20.40 -12.48
CA ILE A 83 -4.25 19.83 -13.70
C ILE A 83 -5.77 19.82 -13.63
N THR A 84 -6.45 20.22 -14.72
CA THR A 84 -7.90 20.13 -14.81
C THR A 84 -8.29 18.75 -15.34
N LEU A 85 -9.04 18.00 -14.54
CA LEU A 85 -9.57 16.69 -14.87
C LEU A 85 -11.09 16.74 -14.99
N GLY A 86 -11.63 15.96 -15.92
CA GLY A 86 -13.05 15.79 -16.15
C GLY A 86 -13.46 14.35 -15.87
N TYR A 87 -14.57 14.17 -15.17
CA TYR A 87 -15.09 12.88 -14.77
C TYR A 87 -16.54 12.73 -15.19
N ARG A 88 -16.91 11.62 -15.79
CA ARG A 88 -18.31 11.30 -16.06
C ARG A 88 -18.55 9.80 -16.00
N ILE A 89 -19.78 9.44 -15.66
CA ILE A 89 -20.23 8.06 -15.62
C ILE A 89 -20.99 7.75 -16.91
N ARG A 90 -20.72 6.59 -17.50
CA ARG A 90 -21.46 6.05 -18.65
C ARG A 90 -21.98 4.66 -18.29
N ASP A 91 -23.23 4.36 -18.63
CA ASP A 91 -23.77 3.02 -18.53
C ASP A 91 -23.61 2.24 -19.86
N ARG A 92 -24.06 0.99 -19.85
CA ARG A 92 -23.97 0.10 -21.02
C ARG A 92 -24.87 0.48 -22.19
N TRP A 93 -25.78 1.44 -22.01
CA TRP A 93 -26.69 1.95 -23.04
C TRP A 93 -26.28 3.35 -23.53
N ASP A 94 -25.07 3.78 -23.19
CA ASP A 94 -24.53 5.09 -23.54
C ASP A 94 -25.33 6.26 -22.93
N ASN A 95 -25.98 6.06 -21.78
CA ASN A 95 -26.44 7.18 -20.99
C ASN A 95 -25.27 7.74 -20.21
N TYR A 96 -25.10 9.04 -20.23
CA TYR A 96 -24.00 9.77 -19.60
C TYR A 96 -24.53 10.65 -18.46
N SER A 97 -23.76 10.74 -17.39
CA SER A 97 -23.91 11.81 -16.40
C SER A 97 -23.42 13.14 -16.98
N GLU A 98 -23.64 14.22 -16.24
CA GLU A 98 -22.90 15.46 -16.48
C GLU A 98 -21.38 15.23 -16.30
N MET A 99 -20.58 16.14 -16.86
CA MET A 99 -19.13 16.17 -16.69
C MET A 99 -18.81 16.95 -15.41
N LEU A 100 -18.18 16.29 -14.44
CA LEU A 100 -17.58 16.96 -13.29
C LEU A 100 -16.19 17.45 -13.66
N GLU A 101 -16.00 18.74 -13.75
CA GLU A 101 -14.70 19.37 -14.01
C GLU A 101 -14.10 19.82 -12.67
N LEU A 102 -12.89 19.35 -12.35
CA LEU A 102 -12.18 19.70 -11.13
C LEU A 102 -10.71 20.01 -11.42
N GLU A 103 -10.18 21.03 -10.75
CA GLU A 103 -8.74 21.22 -10.64
C GLU A 103 -8.20 20.29 -9.55
N SER A 104 -7.20 19.51 -9.89
CA SER A 104 -6.49 18.58 -8.99
C SER A 104 -5.04 18.98 -8.89
N ASN A 105 -4.47 18.76 -7.70
CA ASN A 105 -3.08 19.07 -7.38
C ASN A 105 -2.36 17.78 -6.92
N PRO A 106 -1.94 16.92 -7.88
CA PRO A 106 -1.26 15.68 -7.53
C PRO A 106 -0.04 15.93 -6.64
N LEU A 107 0.08 15.13 -5.58
CA LEU A 107 1.23 15.24 -4.69
C LEU A 107 2.48 14.68 -5.36
N TYR A 108 3.62 15.30 -5.08
CA TYR A 108 4.91 14.81 -5.56
C TYR A 108 5.29 13.47 -4.94
N GLU A 109 5.82 12.55 -5.74
CA GLU A 109 6.32 11.25 -5.30
C GLU A 109 7.64 10.94 -5.98
N GLU A 110 8.63 10.52 -5.20
CA GLU A 110 9.87 9.95 -5.70
C GLU A 110 10.26 8.72 -4.87
N GLU A 111 11.12 7.89 -5.41
CA GLU A 111 11.79 6.85 -4.62
C GLU A 111 12.72 7.52 -3.60
N LEU A 112 12.56 7.17 -2.31
CA LEU A 112 13.42 7.73 -1.27
C LEU A 112 14.84 7.22 -1.42
N ASP A 113 15.80 8.14 -1.31
CA ASP A 113 17.22 7.88 -1.53
C ASP A 113 17.77 6.90 -0.47
N LYS A 114 17.92 5.64 -0.87
CA LYS A 114 18.44 4.55 -0.05
C LYS A 114 19.90 4.77 0.43
N SER A 115 20.65 5.65 -0.23
CA SER A 115 22.01 5.98 0.22
C SER A 115 22.04 6.72 1.56
N LYS A 116 20.92 7.33 1.95
CA LYS A 116 20.72 8.01 3.24
C LYS A 116 20.32 7.06 4.35
N PHE A 117 19.84 5.85 4.02
CA PHE A 117 19.35 4.89 5.02
C PHE A 117 20.50 4.35 5.87
N LYS A 118 20.22 4.18 7.16
CA LYS A 118 21.23 3.76 8.15
C LYS A 118 20.65 2.78 9.14
N GLU A 119 21.48 1.85 9.56
CA GLU A 119 21.24 1.09 10.80
C GLU A 119 21.36 2.04 12.00
N LEU A 120 20.59 1.79 13.04
CA LEU A 120 20.78 2.52 14.31
C LEU A 120 22.10 2.09 14.95
N PRO A 121 22.88 3.04 15.51
CA PRO A 121 24.12 2.73 16.20
C PRO A 121 23.92 1.83 17.43
N THR A 122 22.74 1.96 18.04
CA THR A 122 22.28 1.12 19.16
C THR A 122 20.85 0.66 18.86
N ARG A 123 20.61 -0.63 19.00
CA ARG A 123 19.27 -1.21 18.84
C ARG A 123 18.34 -0.72 19.95
N LEU A 124 17.10 -0.49 19.59
CA LEU A 124 16.05 -0.21 20.58
C LEU A 124 15.63 -1.47 21.32
N PRO A 125 15.14 -1.34 22.56
CA PRO A 125 14.55 -2.46 23.29
C PRO A 125 13.47 -3.16 22.46
N GLY A 126 13.53 -4.49 22.42
CA GLY A 126 12.64 -5.30 21.60
C GLY A 126 13.03 -5.44 20.12
N ASP A 127 14.13 -4.85 19.67
CA ASP A 127 14.67 -5.12 18.34
C ASP A 127 15.43 -6.46 18.30
N CYS A 128 15.21 -7.19 17.21
CA CYS A 128 15.93 -8.43 16.95
C CYS A 128 17.39 -8.19 16.62
N GLU A 129 18.22 -9.15 17.00
CA GLU A 129 19.58 -9.23 16.52
C GLU A 129 19.62 -9.85 15.14
N ALA A 130 20.47 -9.29 14.26
CA ALA A 130 20.71 -9.86 12.96
C ALA A 130 21.70 -11.03 13.03
N MET A 131 21.45 -12.06 12.25
CA MET A 131 22.38 -13.15 12.00
C MET A 131 23.66 -12.63 11.32
N GLY A 132 24.81 -13.18 11.68
CA GLY A 132 26.08 -12.75 11.10
C GLY A 132 26.09 -12.83 9.58
N GLY A 133 26.48 -11.73 8.92
CA GLY A 133 26.49 -11.58 7.46
C GLY A 133 25.15 -11.21 6.82
N LEU A 134 24.04 -11.17 7.58
CA LEU A 134 22.71 -10.83 7.10
C LEU A 134 22.07 -9.67 7.90
N PRO A 135 22.74 -8.52 7.96
CA PRO A 135 22.33 -7.37 8.76
C PRO A 135 21.09 -6.66 8.19
N ILE A 136 20.52 -5.76 9.00
CA ILE A 136 19.32 -5.00 8.61
C ILE A 136 19.54 -4.15 7.35
N ARG A 137 20.73 -3.61 7.13
CA ARG A 137 21.04 -2.80 5.93
C ARG A 137 20.82 -3.55 4.61
N ASN A 138 20.81 -4.88 4.61
CA ASN A 138 20.51 -5.66 3.41
C ASN A 138 19.11 -5.37 2.85
N ILE A 139 18.16 -4.91 3.68
CA ILE A 139 16.80 -4.60 3.21
C ILE A 139 16.71 -3.36 2.28
N TRP A 140 17.78 -2.58 2.13
CA TRP A 140 17.82 -1.44 1.20
C TRP A 140 19.03 -1.46 0.24
N GLN A 141 19.80 -2.53 0.21
CA GLN A 141 20.97 -2.64 -0.66
C GLN A 141 20.66 -3.14 -2.09
N GLY A 142 19.41 -3.45 -2.41
CA GLY A 142 19.01 -3.78 -3.76
C GLY A 142 19.28 -5.22 -4.21
N ASN A 143 19.51 -6.16 -3.27
CA ASN A 143 19.66 -7.59 -3.58
C ASN A 143 18.67 -8.43 -2.77
N ASN A 144 17.51 -8.67 -3.35
CA ASN A 144 16.43 -9.41 -2.70
C ASN A 144 16.50 -10.93 -2.87
N ASN A 145 17.60 -11.47 -3.42
CA ASN A 145 17.70 -12.91 -3.66
C ASN A 145 18.46 -13.65 -2.55
N THR A 146 19.70 -13.28 -2.29
CA THR A 146 20.59 -13.95 -1.30
C THR A 146 20.87 -13.06 -0.11
N ASP A 147 21.09 -11.77 -0.33
CA ASP A 147 21.40 -10.80 0.71
C ASP A 147 20.09 -10.23 1.25
N CYS A 148 19.74 -10.63 2.45
CA CYS A 148 18.51 -10.26 3.12
C CYS A 148 18.81 -9.85 4.57
N PHE A 149 17.85 -9.24 5.24
CA PHE A 149 17.83 -9.28 6.70
C PHE A 149 17.41 -10.68 7.15
N HIS A 150 18.12 -11.21 8.13
CA HIS A 150 17.78 -12.46 8.80
C HIS A 150 18.01 -12.27 10.30
N SER A 151 16.96 -12.39 11.12
CA SER A 151 17.13 -12.39 12.57
C SER A 151 17.86 -13.66 13.02
N VAL A 152 18.55 -13.60 14.15
CA VAL A 152 19.15 -14.82 14.71
C VAL A 152 18.09 -15.90 14.92
N THR A 153 18.50 -17.15 14.70
CA THR A 153 17.66 -18.31 14.97
C THR A 153 17.79 -18.68 16.46
N ASN A 154 16.84 -18.23 17.26
CA ASN A 154 16.82 -18.54 18.68
C ASN A 154 15.38 -18.80 19.13
N SER A 155 15.10 -20.03 19.58
CA SER A 155 13.79 -20.41 20.10
C SER A 155 13.43 -19.69 21.40
N ASP A 156 14.44 -19.34 22.19
CA ASP A 156 14.27 -18.68 23.49
C ASP A 156 14.10 -17.15 23.32
N ASN A 157 14.28 -16.63 22.10
CA ASN A 157 14.15 -15.22 21.78
C ASN A 157 13.60 -15.04 20.35
N PRO A 158 12.34 -15.42 20.11
CA PRO A 158 11.74 -15.45 18.77
C PRO A 158 11.57 -14.06 18.16
N ALA A 159 11.68 -13.97 16.83
CA ALA A 159 11.44 -12.74 16.10
C ALA A 159 9.95 -12.29 16.09
N PRO A 160 8.94 -13.17 15.98
CA PRO A 160 7.55 -12.76 16.14
C PRO A 160 7.29 -12.12 17.50
N GLY A 161 6.63 -10.94 17.47
CA GLY A 161 6.41 -10.10 18.67
C GLY A 161 7.52 -9.08 18.93
N ARG A 162 8.59 -9.09 18.13
CA ARG A 162 9.72 -8.16 18.23
C ARG A 162 9.87 -7.32 16.98
N CYS A 163 10.79 -6.37 17.02
CA CYS A 163 10.95 -5.38 15.96
C CYS A 163 12.28 -5.47 15.24
N ILE A 164 12.36 -4.73 14.15
CA ILE A 164 13.56 -4.12 13.59
C ILE A 164 13.32 -2.63 13.43
N THR A 165 14.38 -1.83 13.60
CA THR A 165 14.28 -0.37 13.49
C THR A 165 15.43 0.17 12.66
N PHE A 166 15.15 1.13 11.77
CA PHE A 166 16.16 1.79 10.95
C PHE A 166 15.80 3.25 10.68
N ASP A 167 16.79 4.02 10.24
CA ASP A 167 16.71 5.43 9.90
C ASP A 167 16.69 5.59 8.37
N MET A 168 15.67 6.21 7.79
CA MET A 168 15.65 6.59 6.37
C MET A 168 16.56 7.78 6.05
N GLY A 169 17.19 8.41 7.07
CA GLY A 169 18.11 9.54 6.93
C GLY A 169 17.44 10.86 6.53
N GLN A 170 16.14 10.85 6.33
CA GLN A 170 15.34 12.02 5.96
C GLN A 170 13.91 11.87 6.45
N VAL A 171 13.30 12.97 6.87
CA VAL A 171 11.85 13.00 7.15
C VAL A 171 11.12 13.01 5.81
N ALA A 172 10.12 12.17 5.66
CA ALA A 172 9.33 12.11 4.44
C ALA A 172 7.85 11.84 4.73
N LYS A 173 6.99 12.35 3.85
CA LYS A 173 5.61 11.90 3.69
C LYS A 173 5.64 10.67 2.80
N VAL A 174 5.66 9.49 3.39
CA VAL A 174 5.70 8.23 2.64
C VAL A 174 4.34 7.96 2.02
N SER A 175 4.33 7.63 0.73
CA SER A 175 3.13 7.31 -0.06
C SER A 175 2.86 5.82 -0.15
N ARG A 176 3.91 5.05 -0.33
CA ARG A 176 3.87 3.60 -0.47
C ARG A 176 5.24 3.00 -0.21
N PHE A 177 5.25 1.70 -0.03
CA PHE A 177 6.48 0.92 -0.05
C PHE A 177 6.25 -0.42 -0.75
N LYS A 178 7.34 -1.04 -1.18
CA LYS A 178 7.38 -2.44 -1.62
C LYS A 178 8.24 -3.25 -0.68
N MET A 179 7.82 -4.47 -0.43
CA MET A 179 8.62 -5.46 0.25
C MET A 179 8.85 -6.69 -0.63
N TRP A 180 10.10 -7.12 -0.71
CA TRP A 180 10.48 -8.36 -1.36
C TRP A 180 10.82 -9.41 -0.31
N GLN A 181 10.33 -10.62 -0.51
CA GLN A 181 10.75 -11.77 0.26
C GLN A 181 12.15 -12.21 -0.19
N ARG A 182 12.90 -12.83 0.71
CA ARG A 182 14.08 -13.60 0.31
C ARG A 182 13.61 -14.79 -0.52
N ARG A 183 14.11 -14.91 -1.75
CA ARG A 183 13.62 -15.91 -2.69
C ARG A 183 14.48 -17.18 -2.74
N GLY A 184 15.79 -17.05 -2.55
CA GLY A 184 16.74 -18.13 -2.76
C GLY A 184 16.87 -18.51 -4.24
N ASP A 185 17.77 -19.44 -4.52
CA ASP A 185 17.93 -19.96 -5.88
C ASP A 185 16.65 -20.68 -6.34
N ALA A 186 16.28 -20.48 -7.60
CA ALA A 186 15.05 -21.00 -8.19
C ALA A 186 13.75 -20.69 -7.40
N ASN A 187 13.74 -19.61 -6.60
CA ASN A 187 12.61 -19.16 -5.80
C ASN A 187 12.14 -20.15 -4.71
N VAL A 188 12.98 -21.08 -4.27
CA VAL A 188 12.62 -22.14 -3.31
C VAL A 188 12.22 -21.64 -1.94
N TRP A 189 12.51 -20.38 -1.60
CA TRP A 189 12.17 -19.77 -0.30
C TRP A 189 10.98 -18.81 -0.36
N THR A 190 10.38 -18.64 -1.51
CA THR A 190 9.20 -17.78 -1.69
C THR A 190 8.02 -18.31 -0.88
N TYR A 191 7.32 -17.44 -0.14
CA TYR A 191 6.23 -17.76 0.80
C TYR A 191 6.54 -18.87 1.82
N THR A 192 7.80 -19.02 2.15
CA THR A 192 8.26 -20.01 3.13
C THR A 192 9.51 -19.47 3.83
N HIS A 193 10.28 -20.33 4.47
CA HIS A 193 11.61 -20.05 5.05
C HIS A 193 11.61 -18.86 6.03
N ASN A 194 10.49 -18.68 6.77
CA ASN A 194 10.26 -17.56 7.68
C ASN A 194 10.37 -16.15 7.05
N ASN A 195 10.12 -16.02 5.75
CA ASN A 195 9.79 -14.72 5.20
C ASN A 195 8.63 -14.10 5.97
N LEU A 196 8.67 -12.78 6.15
CA LEU A 196 7.67 -12.05 6.91
C LEU A 196 6.32 -12.12 6.20
N LYS A 197 5.24 -12.42 6.95
CA LYS A 197 3.88 -12.53 6.44
C LYS A 197 2.98 -11.44 6.97
N LYS A 198 2.96 -11.25 8.32
CA LYS A 198 2.19 -10.18 8.96
C LYS A 198 3.10 -9.33 9.80
N TYR A 199 2.93 -8.03 9.69
CA TYR A 199 3.69 -7.06 10.45
C TYR A 199 2.97 -5.73 10.58
N VAL A 200 3.46 -4.88 11.48
CA VAL A 200 2.97 -3.51 11.66
C VAL A 200 4.12 -2.56 11.43
N ILE A 201 3.86 -1.51 10.65
CA ILE A 201 4.80 -0.41 10.49
C ILE A 201 4.44 0.70 11.47
N TYR A 202 5.45 1.15 12.21
CA TYR A 202 5.43 2.34 13.03
C TYR A 202 6.45 3.35 12.50
N GLY A 203 6.16 4.64 12.67
CA GLY A 203 7.04 5.73 12.27
C GLY A 203 7.13 6.80 13.35
N CYS A 204 8.28 7.49 13.41
CA CYS A 204 8.47 8.74 14.17
C CYS A 204 9.50 9.62 13.46
N THR A 205 9.54 10.90 13.82
CA THR A 205 10.51 11.87 13.25
C THR A 205 11.83 11.91 14.01
N GLU A 206 11.80 11.58 15.30
CA GLU A 206 12.94 11.65 16.21
C GLU A 206 12.96 10.43 17.13
N LEU A 207 14.15 10.02 17.55
CA LEU A 207 14.35 9.04 18.61
C LEU A 207 14.76 9.76 19.90
N THR A 208 14.09 9.42 21.00
CA THR A 208 14.36 10.03 22.32
C THR A 208 15.08 9.04 23.24
N ASP A 209 15.72 9.54 24.30
CA ASP A 209 16.37 8.70 25.30
C ASP A 209 15.38 7.76 26.00
N GLU A 210 14.12 8.16 26.16
CA GLU A 210 13.05 7.33 26.71
C GLU A 210 12.80 6.10 25.84
N MET A 211 12.83 6.23 24.51
CA MET A 211 12.65 5.11 23.58
C MET A 211 13.77 4.08 23.71
N TYR A 212 15.01 4.50 23.98
CA TYR A 212 16.14 3.60 24.22
C TYR A 212 16.08 2.89 25.57
N ASN A 213 15.26 3.40 26.49
CA ASN A 213 15.09 2.84 27.83
C ASN A 213 13.72 2.19 28.04
N SER A 214 12.87 2.17 27.02
CA SER A 214 11.49 1.68 27.09
C SER A 214 11.37 0.28 26.49
N GLY A 215 11.27 -0.72 27.31
CA GLY A 215 11.02 -2.08 26.88
C GLY A 215 10.34 -2.85 28.01
N VAL A 216 9.67 -3.95 27.67
CA VAL A 216 9.05 -4.83 28.66
C VAL A 216 9.74 -6.18 28.61
N GLU A 217 10.43 -6.52 29.67
CA GLU A 217 11.02 -7.86 29.82
C GLU A 217 9.96 -8.84 30.33
N LYS A 218 9.79 -9.93 29.60
CA LYS A 218 8.92 -11.04 29.98
C LYS A 218 9.61 -12.35 29.65
N ASP A 219 9.74 -13.22 30.65
CA ASP A 219 10.35 -14.54 30.50
C ASP A 219 11.78 -14.50 29.90
N GLY A 220 12.56 -13.46 30.23
CA GLY A 220 13.92 -13.24 29.70
C GLY A 220 13.96 -12.64 28.28
N ILE A 221 12.82 -12.34 27.71
CA ILE A 221 12.71 -11.73 26.37
C ILE A 221 12.33 -10.26 26.50
N MET A 222 13.08 -9.38 25.84
CA MET A 222 12.77 -7.97 25.76
C MET A 222 11.78 -7.73 24.61
N TYR A 223 10.60 -7.23 24.94
CA TYR A 223 9.55 -6.84 23.98
C TYR A 223 9.54 -5.32 23.77
N PRO A 224 9.16 -4.85 22.55
CA PRO A 224 9.08 -3.44 22.25
C PRO A 224 7.91 -2.75 22.98
N THR A 225 8.07 -1.47 23.26
CA THR A 225 6.98 -0.53 23.53
C THR A 225 6.87 0.45 22.38
N PHE A 226 5.73 1.15 22.28
CA PHE A 226 5.45 2.02 21.15
C PHE A 226 5.10 3.45 21.60
N GLU A 227 5.46 3.84 22.83
CA GLU A 227 5.35 5.24 23.25
C GLU A 227 6.29 6.11 22.40
N GLY A 228 5.77 7.24 21.90
CA GLY A 228 6.47 8.10 20.95
C GLY A 228 6.46 7.61 19.49
N TRP A 229 5.92 6.43 19.20
CA TRP A 229 5.74 5.91 17.86
C TRP A 229 4.30 6.07 17.38
N THR A 230 4.12 6.48 16.13
CA THR A 230 2.81 6.45 15.48
C THR A 230 2.69 5.17 14.68
N LYS A 231 1.61 4.42 14.92
CA LYS A 231 1.25 3.28 14.06
C LYS A 231 0.86 3.80 12.68
N ILE A 232 1.57 3.36 11.67
CA ILE A 232 1.32 3.75 10.28
C ILE A 232 0.29 2.83 9.65
N MET A 233 0.54 1.51 9.68
CA MET A 233 -0.39 0.54 9.12
C MET A 233 -0.09 -0.90 9.58
N ASP A 234 -1.13 -1.74 9.52
CA ASP A 234 -1.00 -3.19 9.55
C ASP A 234 -0.76 -3.70 8.13
N VAL A 235 0.07 -4.72 8.00
CA VAL A 235 0.42 -5.30 6.71
C VAL A 235 0.27 -6.81 6.76
N GLU A 236 -0.36 -7.35 5.75
CA GLU A 236 -0.39 -8.78 5.46
C GLU A 236 0.07 -8.98 4.01
N CYS A 237 1.16 -9.75 3.84
CA CYS A 237 1.71 -10.04 2.52
C CYS A 237 0.74 -10.86 1.69
N TYR A 238 0.48 -10.41 0.47
CA TYR A 238 -0.46 -11.02 -0.45
C TYR A 238 0.16 -12.24 -1.15
N LYS A 239 -0.64 -13.29 -1.32
CA LYS A 239 -0.31 -14.47 -2.12
C LYS A 239 -1.42 -14.69 -3.15
N PRO A 240 -1.19 -14.39 -4.44
CA PRO A 240 -2.22 -14.40 -5.48
C PRO A 240 -3.04 -15.67 -5.56
N SER A 241 -2.40 -16.83 -5.48
CA SER A 241 -3.09 -18.12 -5.56
C SER A 241 -4.01 -18.42 -4.38
N GLY A 242 -3.77 -17.76 -3.22
CA GLY A 242 -4.47 -18.08 -1.97
C GLY A 242 -4.25 -19.50 -1.46
N GLN A 243 -3.35 -20.29 -2.10
CA GLN A 243 -3.11 -21.67 -1.72
C GLN A 243 -2.25 -21.77 -0.45
N ASP A 244 -2.51 -22.76 0.37
CA ASP A 244 -1.70 -23.06 1.53
C ASP A 244 -0.30 -23.55 1.13
N ASN A 245 0.68 -23.23 1.98
CA ASN A 245 2.05 -23.74 1.81
C ASN A 245 2.07 -25.29 1.94
N PRO A 246 2.93 -25.97 1.16
CA PRO A 246 4.02 -25.43 0.34
C PRO A 246 3.65 -25.12 -1.11
N ASN A 247 2.38 -25.13 -1.49
CA ASN A 247 1.96 -24.91 -2.86
C ASN A 247 2.26 -23.48 -3.31
N ILE A 248 3.02 -23.33 -4.40
CA ILE A 248 3.42 -22.06 -5.01
C ILE A 248 3.14 -22.15 -6.52
N THR A 249 2.46 -21.15 -7.07
CA THR A 249 2.17 -21.04 -8.50
C THR A 249 3.14 -20.11 -9.20
N ASN A 250 3.16 -20.12 -10.53
CA ASN A 250 3.95 -19.15 -11.31
C ASN A 250 3.46 -17.70 -11.06
N GLU A 251 2.16 -17.51 -10.84
CA GLU A 251 1.57 -16.21 -10.51
C GLU A 251 2.11 -15.69 -9.15
N ASP A 252 2.21 -16.57 -8.15
CA ASP A 252 2.80 -16.22 -6.85
C ASP A 252 4.26 -15.80 -6.99
N ILE A 253 5.02 -16.51 -7.82
CA ILE A 253 6.44 -16.19 -8.08
C ILE A 253 6.56 -14.86 -8.81
N GLU A 254 5.77 -14.63 -9.84
CA GLU A 254 5.78 -13.38 -10.61
C GLU A 254 5.41 -12.19 -9.72
N TYR A 255 4.37 -12.33 -8.90
CA TYR A 255 3.95 -11.29 -7.97
C TYR A 255 5.08 -10.87 -7.03
N ILE A 256 5.71 -11.84 -6.34
CA ILE A 256 6.76 -11.50 -5.36
C ILE A 256 8.06 -11.04 -6.01
N GLN A 257 8.32 -11.41 -7.27
CA GLN A 257 9.45 -10.86 -8.04
C GLN A 257 9.27 -9.37 -8.32
N ASN A 258 8.03 -8.92 -8.50
CA ASN A 258 7.68 -7.51 -8.68
C ASN A 258 7.62 -6.73 -7.35
N GLY A 259 7.65 -7.45 -6.23
CA GLY A 259 7.55 -6.88 -4.87
C GLY A 259 6.10 -6.66 -4.45
N ASP A 260 5.81 -6.97 -3.19
CA ASP A 260 4.51 -6.78 -2.55
C ASP A 260 4.33 -5.30 -2.19
N GLU A 261 3.47 -4.59 -2.92
CA GLU A 261 3.27 -3.14 -2.80
C GLU A 261 2.15 -2.81 -1.84
N HIS A 262 2.43 -1.90 -0.91
CA HIS A 262 1.50 -1.41 0.08
C HIS A 262 1.43 0.11 0.06
N GLU A 263 0.23 0.66 -0.03
CA GLU A 263 0.01 2.09 0.06
C GLU A 263 -0.09 2.53 1.51
N VAL A 264 0.63 3.59 1.86
CA VAL A 264 0.54 4.23 3.16
C VAL A 264 -0.68 5.16 3.17
N PRO A 265 -1.54 5.12 4.22
CA PRO A 265 -2.66 6.03 4.33
C PRO A 265 -2.24 7.49 4.17
N ILE A 266 -3.00 8.28 3.41
CA ILE A 266 -2.67 9.68 3.13
C ILE A 266 -2.63 10.52 4.42
N GLU A 267 -3.36 10.11 5.45
CA GLU A 267 -3.42 10.76 6.76
C GLU A 267 -2.21 10.44 7.65
N ALA A 268 -1.38 9.44 7.27
CA ALA A 268 -0.20 9.09 8.06
C ALA A 268 0.72 10.31 8.20
N PRO A 269 1.29 10.57 9.36
CA PRO A 269 2.21 11.70 9.54
C PRO A 269 3.50 11.49 8.74
N ASN A 270 4.30 12.55 8.61
CA ASN A 270 5.68 12.40 8.16
C ASN A 270 6.48 11.61 9.20
N PHE A 271 7.42 10.80 8.73
CA PHE A 271 8.34 10.08 9.61
C PHE A 271 9.72 9.91 8.95
N ARG A 272 10.72 9.63 9.79
CA ARG A 272 12.09 9.35 9.40
C ARG A 272 12.53 7.97 9.84
N TYR A 273 12.19 7.60 11.06
CA TYR A 273 12.52 6.30 11.62
C TYR A 273 11.38 5.33 11.37
N VAL A 274 11.72 4.15 10.89
CA VAL A 274 10.79 3.06 10.62
C VAL A 274 11.04 1.96 11.63
N ARG A 275 9.97 1.52 12.31
CA ARG A 275 9.99 0.37 13.21
C ARG A 275 8.98 -0.66 12.73
N ILE A 276 9.45 -1.87 12.43
CA ILE A 276 8.62 -2.97 11.92
C ILE A 276 8.43 -3.99 13.03
N LEU A 277 7.21 -4.08 13.57
CA LEU A 277 6.81 -5.13 14.49
C LEU A 277 6.46 -6.39 13.69
N MET A 278 7.24 -7.44 13.82
CA MET A 278 7.04 -8.72 13.13
C MET A 278 6.02 -9.56 13.91
N LEU A 279 4.94 -9.99 13.26
CA LEU A 279 3.86 -10.73 13.91
C LEU A 279 3.82 -12.20 13.49
N GLU A 280 3.92 -12.46 12.18
CA GLU A 280 3.78 -13.81 11.62
C GLU A 280 4.75 -13.99 10.45
N THR A 281 5.32 -15.18 10.34
CA THR A 281 6.13 -15.59 9.19
C THR A 281 5.43 -16.68 8.39
N TRP A 282 5.75 -16.83 7.13
CA TRP A 282 5.12 -17.82 6.26
C TRP A 282 5.31 -19.28 6.72
N SER A 283 6.37 -19.57 7.45
CA SER A 283 6.63 -20.91 8.00
C SER A 283 6.28 -21.06 9.48
N GLY A 284 5.83 -20.00 10.15
CA GLY A 284 5.49 -20.02 11.59
C GLY A 284 6.67 -20.27 12.52
N GLY A 285 7.91 -20.01 12.05
CA GLY A 285 9.11 -20.26 12.84
C GLY A 285 9.53 -19.08 13.74
N THR A 286 10.63 -19.26 14.45
CA THR A 286 11.12 -18.34 15.48
C THR A 286 12.00 -17.21 14.96
N TYR A 287 12.45 -17.27 13.72
CA TYR A 287 13.21 -16.20 13.06
C TYR A 287 12.41 -15.55 11.94
N ALA A 288 12.83 -14.40 11.47
CA ALA A 288 12.20 -13.69 10.38
C ALA A 288 13.23 -13.24 9.33
N GLN A 289 12.78 -13.17 8.08
CA GLN A 289 13.56 -12.68 6.94
C GLN A 289 12.79 -11.63 6.16
N ILE A 290 13.53 -10.64 5.63
CA ILE A 290 13.05 -9.63 4.69
C ILE A 290 14.11 -9.51 3.60
N GLY A 291 13.72 -9.70 2.34
CA GLY A 291 14.64 -9.60 1.20
C GLY A 291 15.06 -8.16 0.94
N GLU A 292 14.10 -7.31 0.68
CA GLU A 292 14.33 -5.89 0.40
C GLU A 292 13.08 -5.06 0.73
N MET A 293 13.28 -3.77 0.97
CA MET A 293 12.21 -2.76 1.04
C MET A 293 12.62 -1.50 0.26
N THR A 294 11.67 -0.94 -0.44
CA THR A 294 11.81 0.35 -1.13
C THR A 294 10.63 1.23 -0.73
N PHE A 295 10.90 2.47 -0.43
CA PHE A 295 9.90 3.46 -0.03
C PHE A 295 9.82 4.58 -1.06
N TRP A 296 8.61 5.06 -1.31
CA TRP A 296 8.33 6.22 -2.14
C TRP A 296 7.58 7.26 -1.31
N GLY A 297 7.74 8.51 -1.68
CA GLY A 297 7.04 9.59 -1.03
C GLY A 297 7.63 10.94 -1.37
N GLN A 298 7.27 11.92 -0.59
CA GLN A 298 7.77 13.28 -0.70
C GLN A 298 8.70 13.56 0.49
N PRO A 299 10.02 13.74 0.27
CA PRO A 299 10.90 14.23 1.31
C PRO A 299 10.42 15.57 1.84
N ALA A 300 10.46 15.75 3.17
CA ALA A 300 10.20 17.06 3.75
C ALA A 300 11.29 18.04 3.29
N THR A 301 10.87 19.25 2.89
CA THR A 301 11.80 20.35 2.67
C THR A 301 12.41 20.75 4.00
N GLU A 302 13.73 20.88 4.06
CA GLU A 302 14.48 21.37 5.21
C GLU A 302 14.07 22.82 5.58
#